data_9b4aba6ea78b625a6db335b88ca6f722
#
_entry.id   9b4aba6ea78b625a6db335b88ca6f722
#
_cell.length_a   1.000
_cell.length_b   1.000
_cell.length_c   1.000
_cell.angle_alpha   90.00
_cell.angle_beta   90.00
_cell.angle_gamma   90.00
#
_symmetry.space_group_name_H-M   'P 1'
#
loop_
_entity.id
_entity.type
_entity.pdbx_description
1 polymer ?
#
loop_
_entity_poly.entity_id
_entity_poly.type
_entity_poly.pdbx_seq_one_letter_code
_entity_poly.pdbx_strand_id
1 'polypeptide(L)'
;MKLISRIRNILITLLLLGAAGGILYLRLRPKEKKEEIRIEEARVVDLRPIAELCTMEIHREVMVEDTINRKVIYGIQKQQGSITFDLESLPASVKVARSTADSLATDTLRLRLPKETVSILESTDADSWKVIDTKSLSLFGSSKMTSDEENRAKRKAIERTRRSLYHDGTVERARREAASTLREMAERLTGRPVVVEDK
;
A
#
# COMPACT_ATOMS: atom_id res chain seq x y z
N MET A 1 -0.02 45.74 -67.26
CA MET A 1 1.08 45.55 -66.36
C MET A 1 0.79 45.86 -64.88
N LYS A 2 -0.06 46.83 -64.52
CA LYS A 2 -0.37 47.24 -63.14
C LYS A 2 -1.13 46.15 -62.29
N LEU A 3 -1.91 45.26 -62.91
CA LEU A 3 -2.68 44.22 -62.20
C LEU A 3 -1.82 43.10 -61.70
N ILE A 4 -0.84 42.66 -62.49
CA ILE A 4 0.08 41.59 -62.17
C ILE A 4 0.99 41.97 -60.97
N SER A 5 1.42 43.24 -60.91
CA SER A 5 2.24 43.71 -59.78
C SER A 5 1.43 43.81 -58.48
N ARG A 6 0.12 44.11 -58.52
CA ARG A 6 -0.78 44.12 -57.35
C ARG A 6 -0.98 42.68 -56.78
N ILE A 7 -1.23 41.72 -57.68
CA ILE A 7 -1.41 40.33 -57.31
C ILE A 7 -0.13 39.76 -56.66
N ARG A 8 1.03 40.06 -57.26
CA ARG A 8 2.32 39.67 -56.71
C ARG A 8 2.57 40.25 -55.32
N ASN A 9 2.27 41.52 -55.09
CA ASN A 9 2.46 42.14 -53.78
C ASN A 9 1.51 41.58 -52.70
N ILE A 10 0.27 41.25 -53.05
CA ILE A 10 -0.71 40.62 -52.18
C ILE A 10 -0.19 39.21 -51.79
N LEU A 11 0.35 38.46 -52.73
CA LEU A 11 0.87 37.10 -52.48
C LEU A 11 2.10 37.12 -51.57
N ILE A 12 2.99 38.12 -51.75
CA ILE A 12 4.17 38.30 -50.90
C ILE A 12 3.75 38.70 -49.47
N THR A 13 2.76 39.58 -49.32
CA THR A 13 2.27 39.99 -47.97
C THR A 13 1.61 38.84 -47.24
N LEU A 14 0.85 37.98 -47.95
CA LEU A 14 0.22 36.81 -47.38
C LEU A 14 1.26 35.76 -46.93
N LEU A 15 2.31 35.59 -47.71
CA LEU A 15 3.44 34.67 -47.36
C LEU A 15 4.22 35.16 -46.13
N LEU A 16 4.46 36.48 -46.05
CA LEU A 16 5.13 37.08 -44.88
C LEU A 16 4.28 36.98 -43.61
N LEU A 17 2.95 37.19 -43.73
CA LEU A 17 2.03 37.02 -42.60
C LEU A 17 1.96 35.57 -42.13
N GLY A 18 1.96 34.59 -43.02
CA GLY A 18 2.02 33.18 -42.72
C GLY A 18 3.32 32.77 -42.01
N ALA A 19 4.46 33.28 -42.49
CA ALA A 19 5.76 33.04 -41.87
C ALA A 19 5.86 33.65 -40.45
N ALA A 20 5.38 34.91 -40.28
CA ALA A 20 5.35 35.57 -38.98
C ALA A 20 4.42 34.84 -37.98
N GLY A 21 3.24 34.39 -38.42
CA GLY A 21 2.33 33.58 -37.61
C GLY A 21 2.92 32.23 -37.20
N GLY A 22 3.63 31.57 -38.13
CA GLY A 22 4.32 30.31 -37.84
C GLY A 22 5.44 30.44 -36.77
N ILE A 23 6.25 31.51 -36.88
CA ILE A 23 7.32 31.80 -35.91
C ILE A 23 6.70 32.14 -34.54
N LEU A 24 5.62 32.91 -34.50
CA LEU A 24 4.92 33.26 -33.27
C LEU A 24 4.31 32.00 -32.62
N TYR A 25 3.71 31.11 -33.39
CA TYR A 25 3.17 29.84 -32.93
C TYR A 25 4.24 28.96 -32.35
N LEU A 26 5.43 28.85 -32.96
CA LEU A 26 6.57 28.08 -32.44
C LEU A 26 7.13 28.69 -31.16
N ARG A 27 7.09 30.01 -31.00
CA ARG A 27 7.55 30.66 -29.75
C ARG A 27 6.54 30.57 -28.61
N LEU A 28 5.25 30.54 -28.92
CA LEU A 28 4.19 30.41 -27.91
C LEU A 28 3.84 28.97 -27.58
N ARG A 29 4.42 27.98 -28.27
CA ARG A 29 4.27 26.59 -27.88
C ARG A 29 4.82 26.42 -26.47
N PRO A 30 3.99 26.09 -25.48
CA PRO A 30 4.51 25.83 -24.14
C PRO A 30 5.54 24.72 -24.27
N LYS A 31 6.80 25.01 -23.95
CA LYS A 31 7.80 23.97 -23.75
C LYS A 31 7.23 23.10 -22.63
N GLU A 32 6.84 21.87 -22.94
CA GLU A 32 6.59 20.87 -21.93
C GLU A 32 7.84 20.88 -21.02
N LYS A 33 7.70 21.51 -19.87
CA LYS A 33 8.66 21.31 -18.79
C LYS A 33 8.59 19.82 -18.49
N LYS A 34 9.55 19.05 -18.95
CA LYS A 34 9.86 17.78 -18.32
C LYS A 34 10.11 18.12 -16.86
N GLU A 35 9.13 17.86 -16.01
CA GLU A 35 9.35 17.81 -14.58
C GLU A 35 10.40 16.71 -14.38
N GLU A 36 11.65 17.11 -14.31
CA GLU A 36 12.68 16.27 -13.72
C GLU A 36 12.23 16.04 -12.28
N ILE A 37 11.71 14.85 -12.02
CA ILE A 37 11.49 14.38 -10.66
C ILE A 37 12.89 14.36 -10.03
N ARG A 38 13.24 15.43 -9.31
CA ARG A 38 14.40 15.41 -8.43
C ARG A 38 14.05 14.46 -7.30
N ILE A 39 14.55 13.25 -7.40
CA ILE A 39 14.58 12.34 -6.28
C ILE A 39 15.56 12.99 -5.29
N GLU A 40 15.03 13.73 -4.32
CA GLU A 40 15.82 14.11 -3.15
C GLU A 40 16.30 12.80 -2.51
N GLU A 41 17.59 12.70 -2.26
CA GLU A 41 18.19 11.53 -1.61
C GLU A 41 17.38 11.21 -0.35
N ALA A 42 16.79 10.03 -0.30
CA ALA A 42 16.02 9.58 0.85
C ALA A 42 16.97 9.57 2.06
N ARG A 43 16.80 10.51 2.98
CA ARG A 43 17.54 10.50 4.23
C ARG A 43 16.96 9.43 5.14
N VAL A 44 17.78 8.48 5.53
CA VAL A 44 17.44 7.55 6.61
C VAL A 44 17.38 8.37 7.91
N VAL A 45 16.20 8.56 8.44
CA VAL A 45 15.95 9.42 9.60
C VAL A 45 16.13 8.65 10.90
N ASP A 46 15.80 7.36 10.94
CA ASP A 46 15.90 6.51 12.14
C ASP A 46 16.07 5.04 11.74
N LEU A 47 17.00 4.36 12.40
CA LEU A 47 17.21 2.91 12.30
C LEU A 47 17.05 2.32 13.68
N ARG A 48 16.01 1.51 13.89
CA ARG A 48 15.79 0.75 15.13
C ARG A 48 15.89 -0.72 14.84
N PRO A 49 16.60 -1.49 15.67
CA PRO A 49 16.51 -2.94 15.61
C PRO A 49 15.08 -3.35 15.96
N ILE A 50 14.48 -4.20 15.14
CA ILE A 50 13.12 -4.71 15.36
C ILE A 50 13.23 -6.21 15.53
N ALA A 51 12.78 -6.74 16.66
CA ALA A 51 12.63 -8.17 16.89
C ALA A 51 11.16 -8.56 16.63
N GLU A 52 10.84 -8.90 15.40
CA GLU A 52 9.50 -9.31 15.00
C GLU A 52 9.46 -10.79 14.60
N LEU A 53 8.41 -11.48 15.04
CA LEU A 53 8.06 -12.80 14.55
C LEU A 53 7.01 -12.64 13.45
N CYS A 54 7.41 -12.82 12.20
CA CYS A 54 6.48 -12.90 11.08
C CYS A 54 5.93 -14.33 10.96
N THR A 55 4.63 -14.52 11.11
CA THR A 55 4.01 -15.85 11.05
C THR A 55 3.21 -16.08 9.79
N MET A 56 2.79 -15.02 9.10
CA MET A 56 2.00 -15.15 7.89
C MET A 56 2.24 -13.98 6.95
N GLU A 57 2.56 -14.33 5.71
CA GLU A 57 2.55 -13.39 4.60
C GLU A 57 1.22 -13.47 3.86
N ILE A 58 0.76 -12.35 3.35
CA ILE A 58 -0.53 -12.21 2.70
C ILE A 58 -0.31 -11.64 1.31
N HIS A 59 -0.78 -12.39 0.30
CA HIS A 59 -0.86 -11.93 -1.08
C HIS A 59 -2.29 -12.11 -1.53
N ARG A 60 -2.96 -11.02 -1.89
CA ARG A 60 -4.36 -11.04 -2.32
C ARG A 60 -4.57 -10.16 -3.55
N GLU A 61 -5.43 -10.62 -4.43
CA GLU A 61 -6.05 -9.81 -5.46
C GLU A 61 -7.50 -9.55 -5.06
N VAL A 62 -7.88 -8.28 -4.98
CA VAL A 62 -9.17 -7.86 -4.44
C VAL A 62 -9.90 -7.05 -5.50
N MET A 63 -11.15 -7.46 -5.80
CA MET A 63 -12.05 -6.64 -6.59
C MET A 63 -12.52 -5.46 -5.74
N VAL A 64 -12.34 -4.28 -6.28
CA VAL A 64 -12.73 -3.02 -5.64
C VAL A 64 -13.95 -2.46 -6.34
N GLU A 65 -15.04 -2.38 -5.62
CA GLU A 65 -16.23 -1.63 -5.99
C GLU A 65 -16.47 -0.57 -4.92
N ASP A 66 -16.43 0.69 -5.30
CA ASP A 66 -16.65 1.78 -4.38
C ASP A 66 -17.33 2.98 -5.05
N THR A 67 -18.05 3.75 -4.27
CA THR A 67 -18.69 4.99 -4.72
C THR A 67 -18.02 6.18 -4.03
N ILE A 68 -17.42 7.04 -4.84
CA ILE A 68 -16.72 8.24 -4.38
C ILE A 68 -17.21 9.44 -5.18
N ASN A 69 -17.69 10.49 -4.50
CA ASN A 69 -18.14 11.74 -5.15
C ASN A 69 -19.16 11.52 -6.29
N ARG A 70 -20.16 10.64 -6.08
CA ARG A 70 -21.15 10.23 -7.08
C ARG A 70 -20.55 9.57 -8.34
N LYS A 71 -19.40 8.95 -8.20
CA LYS A 71 -18.79 8.11 -9.22
C LYS A 71 -18.61 6.71 -8.65
N VAL A 72 -18.96 5.70 -9.41
CA VAL A 72 -18.69 4.29 -9.07
C VAL A 72 -17.43 3.88 -9.78
N ILE A 73 -16.50 3.28 -9.04
CA ILE A 73 -15.27 2.70 -9.58
C ILE A 73 -15.32 1.17 -9.44
N TYR A 74 -14.96 0.49 -10.49
CA TYR A 74 -14.70 -0.93 -10.52
C TYR A 74 -13.24 -1.14 -10.86
N GLY A 75 -12.51 -1.82 -9.99
CA GLY A 75 -11.08 -2.04 -10.18
C GLY A 75 -10.61 -3.33 -9.54
N ILE A 76 -9.37 -3.67 -9.82
CA ILE A 76 -8.65 -4.78 -9.18
C ILE A 76 -7.43 -4.19 -8.50
N GLN A 77 -7.21 -4.58 -7.24
CA GLN A 77 -6.05 -4.21 -6.46
C GLN A 77 -5.31 -5.45 -5.97
N LYS A 78 -4.02 -5.56 -6.30
CA LYS A 78 -3.14 -6.54 -5.69
C LYS A 78 -2.61 -5.97 -4.38
N GLN A 79 -2.74 -6.73 -3.34
CA GLN A 79 -2.35 -6.37 -1.98
C GLN A 79 -1.35 -7.36 -1.44
N GLN A 80 -0.38 -6.87 -0.70
CA GLN A 80 0.59 -7.67 0.04
C GLN A 80 0.62 -7.21 1.49
N GLY A 81 0.96 -8.11 2.38
CA GLY A 81 1.05 -7.77 3.78
C GLY A 81 1.60 -8.89 4.64
N SER A 82 1.61 -8.65 5.93
CA SER A 82 2.08 -9.62 6.91
C SER A 82 1.33 -9.49 8.22
N ILE A 83 1.32 -10.58 8.98
CA ILE A 83 0.91 -10.60 10.37
C ILE A 83 2.16 -10.88 11.18
N THR A 84 2.52 -9.93 12.03
CA THR A 84 3.75 -9.97 12.85
C THR A 84 3.43 -9.80 14.33
N PHE A 85 4.34 -10.26 15.19
CA PHE A 85 4.28 -10.14 16.64
C PHE A 85 5.58 -9.53 17.15
N ASP A 86 5.47 -8.47 17.93
CA ASP A 86 6.61 -7.76 18.50
C ASP A 86 7.18 -8.54 19.68
N LEU A 87 8.37 -9.11 19.50
CA LEU A 87 9.07 -9.89 20.52
C LEU A 87 9.80 -9.02 21.55
N GLU A 88 9.98 -7.73 21.31
CA GLU A 88 10.62 -6.83 22.28
C GLU A 88 9.79 -6.69 23.56
N SER A 89 8.49 -6.88 23.45
CA SER A 89 7.55 -6.83 24.58
C SER A 89 7.53 -8.11 25.44
N LEU A 90 8.14 -9.22 24.97
CA LEU A 90 8.13 -10.51 25.66
C LEU A 90 8.76 -10.52 27.06
N PRO A 91 9.92 -9.87 27.34
CA PRO A 91 10.55 -9.93 28.65
C PRO A 91 9.65 -9.48 29.79
N ALA A 92 8.72 -8.54 29.51
CA ALA A 92 7.77 -8.05 30.52
C ALA A 92 6.66 -9.06 30.85
N SER A 93 6.47 -10.09 30.02
CA SER A 93 5.38 -11.07 30.13
C SER A 93 5.85 -12.44 30.70
N VAL A 94 7.14 -12.60 30.98
CA VAL A 94 7.70 -13.86 31.46
C VAL A 94 7.37 -14.10 32.95
N LYS A 95 6.64 -15.17 33.23
CA LYS A 95 6.37 -15.62 34.59
C LYS A 95 6.88 -17.06 34.78
N VAL A 96 7.64 -17.29 35.84
CA VAL A 96 8.06 -18.64 36.24
C VAL A 96 7.05 -19.17 37.23
N ALA A 97 6.30 -20.21 36.84
CA ALA A 97 5.40 -20.90 37.75
C ALA A 97 6.14 -22.08 38.36
N ARG A 98 6.39 -22.03 39.68
CA ARG A 98 6.88 -23.19 40.43
C ARG A 98 5.70 -24.06 40.84
N SER A 99 5.70 -25.30 40.44
CA SER A 99 4.77 -26.29 40.97
C SER A 99 5.32 -26.80 42.31
N THR A 100 4.56 -26.60 43.39
CA THR A 100 4.99 -27.06 44.75
C THR A 100 4.54 -28.45 45.08
N ALA A 101 3.99 -29.21 44.13
CA ALA A 101 3.30 -30.47 44.46
C ALA A 101 4.15 -31.75 44.32
N ASP A 102 5.31 -31.72 43.65
CA ASP A 102 6.14 -32.94 43.53
C ASP A 102 7.64 -32.60 43.50
N SER A 103 8.44 -33.52 44.08
CA SER A 103 9.90 -33.42 44.19
C SER A 103 10.70 -33.48 42.88
N LEU A 104 9.98 -33.47 41.74
CA LEU A 104 10.48 -33.34 40.37
C LEU A 104 9.86 -32.10 39.69
N ALA A 105 9.66 -31.01 40.43
CA ALA A 105 9.05 -29.78 39.93
C ALA A 105 9.87 -29.21 38.77
N THR A 106 9.45 -29.48 37.57
CA THR A 106 9.97 -28.84 36.36
C THR A 106 9.39 -27.43 36.29
N ASP A 107 10.26 -26.44 36.48
CA ASP A 107 9.86 -25.03 36.35
C ASP A 107 9.29 -24.77 34.94
N THR A 108 8.01 -24.55 34.84
CA THR A 108 7.35 -24.24 33.57
C THR A 108 7.41 -22.75 33.33
N LEU A 109 7.93 -22.37 32.17
CA LEU A 109 7.95 -20.96 31.72
C LEU A 109 6.60 -20.59 31.10
N ARG A 110 5.98 -19.52 31.61
CA ARG A 110 4.77 -18.98 31.02
C ARG A 110 5.10 -17.72 30.28
N LEU A 111 4.77 -17.69 28.98
CA LEU A 111 4.90 -16.54 28.10
C LEU A 111 3.51 -16.06 27.68
N ARG A 112 3.34 -14.78 27.51
CA ARG A 112 2.13 -14.22 26.91
C ARG A 112 2.44 -13.78 25.49
N LEU A 113 1.64 -14.25 24.53
CA LEU A 113 1.77 -13.80 23.15
C LEU A 113 1.48 -12.30 23.05
N PRO A 114 2.37 -11.49 22.44
CA PRO A 114 2.12 -10.09 22.17
C PRO A 114 0.90 -9.87 21.27
N LYS A 115 0.43 -8.63 21.19
CA LYS A 115 -0.61 -8.27 20.25
C LYS A 115 -0.06 -8.32 18.82
N GLU A 116 -0.86 -8.86 17.90
CA GLU A 116 -0.51 -8.90 16.49
C GLU A 116 -0.51 -7.50 15.85
N THR A 117 0.38 -7.32 14.88
CA THR A 117 0.37 -6.19 13.95
C THR A 117 0.01 -6.71 12.56
N VAL A 118 -1.11 -6.24 12.00
CA VAL A 118 -1.55 -6.59 10.66
C VAL A 118 -1.21 -5.44 9.72
N SER A 119 -0.24 -5.65 8.86
CA SER A 119 0.19 -4.71 7.83
C SER A 119 -0.33 -5.15 6.47
N ILE A 120 -1.11 -4.31 5.81
CA ILE A 120 -1.59 -4.51 4.45
C ILE A 120 -1.26 -3.28 3.63
N LEU A 121 -0.60 -3.50 2.50
CA LEU A 121 -0.18 -2.47 1.56
C LEU A 121 -0.63 -2.85 0.14
N GLU A 122 -0.63 -1.88 -0.74
CA GLU A 122 -0.71 -2.15 -2.18
C GLU A 122 0.58 -2.88 -2.60
N SER A 123 0.47 -3.89 -3.47
CA SER A 123 1.65 -4.59 -3.99
C SER A 123 2.55 -3.62 -4.75
N THR A 124 3.85 -3.89 -4.75
CA THR A 124 4.84 -3.14 -5.53
C THR A 124 4.89 -3.57 -7.01
N ASP A 125 4.10 -4.56 -7.41
CA ASP A 125 4.01 -5.01 -8.80
C ASP A 125 3.52 -3.90 -9.72
N ALA A 126 4.01 -3.88 -10.96
CA ALA A 126 3.65 -2.87 -11.96
C ALA A 126 2.12 -2.77 -12.21
N ASP A 127 1.40 -3.90 -12.07
CA ASP A 127 -0.05 -4.00 -12.25
C ASP A 127 -0.79 -4.12 -10.91
N SER A 128 -0.31 -3.44 -9.88
CA SER A 128 -0.91 -3.49 -8.52
C SER A 128 -2.32 -2.89 -8.47
N TRP A 129 -2.63 -1.98 -9.38
CA TRP A 129 -3.92 -1.34 -9.52
C TRP A 129 -4.38 -1.29 -10.97
N LYS A 130 -5.57 -1.80 -11.25
CA LYS A 130 -6.19 -1.76 -12.57
C LYS A 130 -7.63 -1.29 -12.46
N VAL A 131 -7.95 -0.16 -13.07
CA VAL A 131 -9.33 0.30 -13.23
C VAL A 131 -9.97 -0.45 -14.38
N ILE A 132 -11.10 -1.10 -14.12
CA ILE A 132 -11.88 -1.83 -15.12
C ILE A 132 -12.91 -0.91 -15.75
N ASP A 133 -13.68 -0.19 -14.92
CA ASP A 133 -14.74 0.71 -15.34
C ASP A 133 -14.97 1.83 -14.32
N THR A 134 -15.49 2.95 -14.80
CA THR A 134 -15.91 4.07 -13.95
C THR A 134 -17.22 4.64 -14.47
N LYS A 135 -18.21 4.82 -13.59
CA LYS A 135 -19.53 5.34 -13.94
C LYS A 135 -19.84 6.59 -13.13
N SER A 136 -20.33 7.63 -13.81
CA SER A 136 -20.90 8.81 -13.13
C SER A 136 -22.37 8.53 -12.78
N LEU A 137 -22.73 8.83 -11.55
CA LEU A 137 -24.13 8.84 -11.08
C LEU A 137 -24.80 10.20 -11.31
N SER A 138 -24.07 11.17 -11.86
CA SER A 138 -24.57 12.49 -12.19
C SER A 138 -24.88 12.59 -13.67
N LEU A 139 -26.03 13.19 -14.04
CA LEU A 139 -26.47 13.35 -15.44
C LEU A 139 -25.50 14.13 -16.32
N PHE A 140 -24.72 15.05 -15.74
CA PHE A 140 -23.76 15.90 -16.45
C PHE A 140 -22.32 15.78 -15.92
N GLY A 141 -22.04 14.76 -15.10
CA GLY A 141 -20.73 14.55 -14.47
C GLY A 141 -19.76 13.74 -15.33
N SER A 142 -18.47 14.08 -15.28
CA SER A 142 -17.42 13.24 -15.84
C SER A 142 -17.32 11.91 -15.07
N SER A 143 -17.21 10.80 -15.78
CA SER A 143 -16.92 9.49 -15.18
C SER A 143 -15.45 9.33 -14.79
N LYS A 144 -14.55 10.15 -15.35
CA LYS A 144 -13.11 10.06 -15.06
C LYS A 144 -12.82 10.34 -13.59
N MET A 145 -12.11 9.43 -12.95
CA MET A 145 -11.65 9.58 -11.56
C MET A 145 -10.41 10.47 -11.51
N THR A 146 -10.28 11.20 -10.42
CA THR A 146 -9.03 11.88 -10.08
C THR A 146 -8.11 10.92 -9.30
N SER A 147 -6.82 11.21 -9.27
CA SER A 147 -5.85 10.42 -8.49
C SER A 147 -6.22 10.35 -7.00
N ASP A 148 -6.80 11.43 -6.45
CA ASP A 148 -7.25 11.44 -5.05
C ASP A 148 -8.44 10.50 -4.81
N GLU A 149 -9.38 10.45 -5.77
CA GLU A 149 -10.53 9.54 -5.70
C GLU A 149 -10.07 8.08 -5.79
N GLU A 150 -9.15 7.76 -6.70
CA GLU A 150 -8.54 6.44 -6.80
C GLU A 150 -7.80 6.04 -5.53
N ASN A 151 -6.98 6.93 -4.98
CA ASN A 151 -6.26 6.69 -3.74
C ASN A 151 -7.20 6.47 -2.54
N ARG A 152 -8.38 7.11 -2.53
CA ARG A 152 -9.41 6.84 -1.52
C ARG A 152 -10.00 5.44 -1.69
N ALA A 153 -10.30 5.03 -2.93
CA ALA A 153 -10.80 3.68 -3.21
C ALA A 153 -9.79 2.61 -2.76
N LYS A 154 -8.52 2.78 -3.11
CA LYS A 154 -7.42 1.89 -2.71
C LYS A 154 -7.31 1.75 -1.18
N ARG A 155 -7.30 2.87 -0.45
CA ARG A 155 -7.24 2.85 1.02
C ARG A 155 -8.44 2.14 1.65
N LYS A 156 -9.64 2.38 1.14
CA LYS A 156 -10.84 1.68 1.63
C LYS A 156 -10.77 0.17 1.37
N ALA A 157 -10.24 -0.23 0.22
CA ALA A 157 -10.05 -1.66 -0.09
C ALA A 157 -9.07 -2.30 0.89
N ILE A 158 -7.93 -1.65 1.19
CA ILE A 158 -6.96 -2.11 2.18
C ILE A 158 -7.62 -2.26 3.57
N GLU A 159 -8.40 -1.27 4.01
CA GLU A 159 -9.11 -1.35 5.29
C GLU A 159 -10.18 -2.46 5.34
N ARG A 160 -10.89 -2.70 4.23
CA ARG A 160 -11.82 -3.84 4.12
C ARG A 160 -11.08 -5.16 4.23
N THR A 161 -9.95 -5.31 3.55
CA THR A 161 -9.09 -6.51 3.64
C THR A 161 -8.61 -6.72 5.06
N ARG A 162 -8.09 -5.67 5.72
CA ARG A 162 -7.64 -5.79 7.12
C ARG A 162 -8.75 -6.30 8.03
N ARG A 163 -9.97 -5.77 7.91
CA ARG A 163 -11.12 -6.25 8.69
C ARG A 163 -11.48 -7.69 8.35
N SER A 164 -11.44 -8.07 7.07
CA SER A 164 -11.80 -9.43 6.67
C SER A 164 -10.86 -10.47 7.27
N LEU A 165 -9.56 -10.16 7.47
CA LEU A 165 -8.60 -11.08 8.07
C LEU A 165 -8.94 -11.45 9.52
N TYR A 166 -9.62 -10.57 10.26
CA TYR A 166 -10.14 -10.88 11.58
C TYR A 166 -11.43 -11.73 11.51
N HIS A 167 -12.27 -11.49 10.51
CA HIS A 167 -13.54 -12.22 10.37
C HIS A 167 -13.37 -13.62 9.77
N ASP A 168 -12.41 -13.82 8.88
CA ASP A 168 -12.18 -15.09 8.19
C ASP A 168 -11.29 -16.06 8.96
N GLY A 169 -10.88 -15.70 10.18
CA GLY A 169 -10.06 -16.54 11.06
C GLY A 169 -8.58 -16.59 10.67
N THR A 170 -8.12 -15.73 9.74
CA THR A 170 -6.72 -15.67 9.33
C THR A 170 -5.83 -15.19 10.46
N VAL A 171 -6.29 -14.16 11.20
CA VAL A 171 -5.55 -13.62 12.35
C VAL A 171 -5.44 -14.68 13.48
N GLU A 172 -6.53 -15.40 13.79
CA GLU A 172 -6.48 -16.47 14.79
C GLU A 172 -5.55 -17.61 14.38
N ARG A 173 -5.47 -17.92 13.09
CA ARG A 173 -4.52 -18.91 12.59
C ARG A 173 -3.08 -18.44 12.78
N ALA A 174 -2.79 -17.18 12.43
CA ALA A 174 -1.48 -16.58 12.64
C ALA A 174 -1.09 -16.56 14.12
N ARG A 175 -2.03 -16.27 15.03
CA ARG A 175 -1.80 -16.30 16.49
C ARG A 175 -1.45 -17.70 16.98
N ARG A 176 -2.17 -18.74 16.54
CA ARG A 176 -1.85 -20.14 16.90
C ARG A 176 -0.47 -20.54 16.41
N GLU A 177 -0.11 -20.16 15.19
CA GLU A 177 1.20 -20.44 14.61
C GLU A 177 2.31 -19.72 15.38
N ALA A 178 2.10 -18.43 15.70
CA ALA A 178 3.03 -17.65 16.52
C ALA A 178 3.24 -18.30 17.92
N ALA A 179 2.15 -18.71 18.55
CA ALA A 179 2.23 -19.36 19.86
C ALA A 179 3.00 -20.68 19.81
N SER A 180 2.80 -21.49 18.76
CA SER A 180 3.54 -22.74 18.55
C SER A 180 5.02 -22.48 18.29
N THR A 181 5.34 -21.58 17.38
CA THR A 181 6.73 -21.22 17.05
C THR A 181 7.46 -20.64 18.26
N LEU A 182 6.82 -19.72 18.98
CA LEU A 182 7.39 -19.09 20.16
C LEU A 182 7.65 -20.13 21.27
N ARG A 183 6.73 -21.09 21.47
CA ARG A 183 6.91 -22.17 22.41
C ARG A 183 8.13 -23.00 22.03
N GLU A 184 8.23 -23.49 20.80
CA GLU A 184 9.35 -24.30 20.34
C GLU A 184 10.70 -23.58 20.47
N MET A 185 10.73 -22.28 20.09
CA MET A 185 11.94 -21.46 20.23
C MET A 185 12.36 -21.33 21.70
N ALA A 186 11.41 -21.02 22.59
CA ALA A 186 11.67 -20.83 23.99
C ALA A 186 12.09 -22.15 24.71
N GLU A 187 11.47 -23.29 24.36
CA GLU A 187 11.85 -24.61 24.83
C GLU A 187 13.27 -24.97 24.40
N ARG A 188 13.64 -24.73 23.15
CA ARG A 188 15.01 -24.95 22.66
C ARG A 188 16.06 -24.10 23.36
N LEU A 189 15.73 -22.83 23.64
CA LEU A 189 16.65 -21.87 24.24
C LEU A 189 16.83 -22.12 25.76
N THR A 190 15.74 -22.49 26.43
CA THR A 190 15.75 -22.59 27.90
C THR A 190 15.92 -24.01 28.44
N GLY A 191 15.67 -25.04 27.61
CA GLY A 191 15.64 -26.44 28.02
C GLY A 191 14.48 -26.74 28.98
N ARG A 192 13.47 -25.87 29.09
CA ARG A 192 12.33 -25.99 30.02
C ARG A 192 11.03 -26.10 29.26
N PRO A 193 10.00 -26.75 29.83
CA PRO A 193 8.67 -26.73 29.21
C PRO A 193 8.12 -25.30 29.21
N VAL A 194 7.48 -24.91 28.10
CA VAL A 194 6.97 -23.59 27.91
C VAL A 194 5.47 -23.65 27.59
N VAL A 195 4.70 -22.78 28.23
CA VAL A 195 3.28 -22.55 27.93
C VAL A 195 3.12 -21.12 27.39
N VAL A 196 2.59 -21.00 26.21
CA VAL A 196 2.26 -19.68 25.61
C VAL A 196 0.77 -19.43 25.77
N GLU A 197 0.44 -18.37 26.50
CA GLU A 197 -0.93 -17.91 26.71
C GLU A 197 -1.31 -16.94 25.58
N ASP A 198 -2.41 -17.26 24.90
CA ASP A 198 -3.00 -16.45 23.85
C ASP A 198 -4.21 -15.69 24.40
N LYS A 199 -4.02 -14.44 24.84
CA LYS A 199 -5.10 -13.54 25.28
C LYS A 199 -4.82 -12.12 24.89
#